data_f097f4a862bae2ff4c4c103a9c29b9e1
#
_entry.id   f097f4a862bae2ff4c4c103a9c29b9e1
#
_cell.length_a   1.000
_cell.length_b   1.000
_cell.length_c   1.000
_cell.angle_alpha   90.00
_cell.angle_beta   90.00
_cell.angle_gamma   90.00
#
_symmetry.space_group_name_H-M   'P 1'
#
loop_
_entity.id
_entity.type
_entity.pdbx_description
1 polymer ?
#
loop_
_entity_poly.entity_id
_entity_poly.type
_entity_poly.pdbx_seq_one_letter_code
_entity_poly.pdbx_strand_id
1 'polypeptide(L)'
;MKLTLLAGITFMLCSCTAETIAESNAVPQECNSETTQVSAIELANTPLPERSGARIQTTGRVPHTQVGFDPVAEINDELFKLAFMLPGLQERPTIVSLPGATGMWLADDVSVVKPAAIVSGREFAHIHSDGSLHAPLPLERALELEQKGWGERHPWADRNQGWEGLVMLYSASNEDELKILVQLVTESYNHVTGRSAAPPNC
;
A
#
# COMPACT_ATOMS: atom_id res chain seq x y z
N MET A 1 -52.78 -54.71 -52.08
CA MET A 1 -52.71 -53.25 -52.38
C MET A 1 -51.84 -52.58 -51.31
N LYS A 2 -50.56 -52.27 -51.59
CA LYS A 2 -49.64 -51.60 -50.66
C LYS A 2 -49.41 -50.19 -51.22
N LEU A 3 -49.76 -49.20 -50.40
CA LEU A 3 -49.58 -47.79 -50.73
C LEU A 3 -48.30 -47.34 -50.04
N THR A 4 -47.32 -46.93 -50.83
CA THR A 4 -46.03 -46.44 -50.33
C THR A 4 -46.10 -44.93 -50.34
N LEU A 5 -45.94 -44.33 -49.17
CA LEU A 5 -45.86 -42.87 -48.95
C LEU A 5 -44.39 -42.44 -48.99
N LEU A 6 -43.98 -41.60 -49.90
CA LEU A 6 -42.70 -40.93 -49.97
C LEU A 6 -42.74 -39.69 -49.05
N ALA A 7 -41.86 -39.66 -48.07
CA ALA A 7 -41.62 -38.48 -47.25
C ALA A 7 -40.46 -37.68 -47.84
N GLY A 8 -40.74 -36.47 -48.30
CA GLY A 8 -39.73 -35.52 -48.76
C GLY A 8 -39.01 -34.88 -47.54
N ILE A 9 -37.69 -34.98 -47.51
CA ILE A 9 -36.84 -34.29 -46.52
C ILE A 9 -36.39 -32.96 -47.11
N THR A 10 -36.91 -31.87 -46.58
CA THR A 10 -36.47 -30.51 -46.89
C THR A 10 -35.23 -30.19 -46.05
N PHE A 11 -34.09 -30.03 -46.69
CA PHE A 11 -32.87 -29.53 -46.05
C PHE A 11 -32.95 -28.02 -45.85
N MET A 12 -33.06 -27.58 -44.61
CA MET A 12 -32.99 -26.19 -44.23
C MET A 12 -31.53 -25.84 -43.98
N LEU A 13 -30.89 -25.10 -44.88
CA LEU A 13 -29.54 -24.55 -44.73
C LEU A 13 -29.56 -23.45 -43.68
N CYS A 14 -29.07 -23.75 -42.52
CA CYS A 14 -28.83 -22.76 -41.45
C CYS A 14 -27.52 -22.03 -41.77
N SER A 15 -27.62 -20.76 -42.19
CA SER A 15 -26.49 -19.88 -42.45
C SER A 15 -26.01 -19.37 -41.10
N CYS A 16 -24.94 -19.96 -40.57
CA CYS A 16 -24.24 -19.40 -39.40
C CYS A 16 -23.41 -18.20 -39.86
N THR A 17 -23.90 -17.00 -39.56
CA THR A 17 -23.06 -15.80 -39.58
C THR A 17 -22.15 -15.84 -38.35
N ALA A 18 -20.84 -15.94 -38.58
CA ALA A 18 -19.84 -15.82 -37.55
C ALA A 18 -19.79 -14.35 -37.08
N GLU A 19 -20.36 -14.08 -35.92
CA GLU A 19 -20.08 -12.82 -35.20
C GLU A 19 -18.66 -12.85 -34.72
N THR A 20 -17.82 -12.01 -35.30
CA THR A 20 -16.45 -11.76 -34.85
C THR A 20 -16.54 -10.98 -33.54
N ILE A 21 -16.33 -11.67 -32.43
CA ILE A 21 -16.12 -11.02 -31.15
C ILE A 21 -14.77 -10.31 -31.25
N ALA A 22 -14.79 -8.99 -31.34
CA ALA A 22 -13.58 -8.18 -31.18
C ALA A 22 -13.12 -8.31 -29.74
N GLU A 23 -12.10 -9.10 -29.49
CA GLU A 23 -11.32 -9.05 -28.24
C GLU A 23 -10.75 -7.64 -28.12
N SER A 24 -11.31 -6.88 -27.21
CA SER A 24 -10.72 -5.63 -26.73
C SER A 24 -9.43 -5.98 -25.99
N ASN A 25 -8.30 -5.95 -26.69
CA ASN A 25 -6.99 -5.87 -26.09
C ASN A 25 -6.88 -4.52 -25.39
N ALA A 26 -7.39 -4.45 -24.17
CA ALA A 26 -7.03 -3.38 -23.25
C ALA A 26 -5.56 -3.60 -22.90
N VAL A 27 -4.68 -2.90 -23.60
CA VAL A 27 -3.28 -2.71 -23.22
C VAL A 27 -3.31 -2.11 -21.81
N PRO A 28 -2.61 -2.70 -20.82
CA PRO A 28 -2.46 -2.04 -19.52
C PRO A 28 -1.91 -0.63 -19.77
N GLN A 29 -2.60 0.38 -19.29
CA GLN A 29 -2.17 1.75 -19.39
C GLN A 29 -0.87 1.84 -18.59
N GLU A 30 0.27 1.85 -19.27
CA GLU A 30 1.55 2.14 -18.64
C GLU A 30 1.45 3.53 -18.02
N CYS A 31 1.69 3.61 -16.72
CA CYS A 31 1.81 4.87 -16.00
C CYS A 31 3.03 5.63 -16.56
N ASN A 32 2.84 6.38 -17.60
CA ASN A 32 3.86 7.13 -18.31
C ASN A 32 3.66 8.61 -18.02
N SER A 33 4.07 9.05 -16.83
CA SER A 33 4.24 10.47 -16.54
C SER A 33 5.72 10.79 -16.50
N GLU A 34 6.19 11.67 -17.38
CA GLU A 34 7.47 12.37 -17.25
C GLU A 34 7.42 13.32 -16.04
N THR A 35 7.13 12.79 -14.87
CA THR A 35 7.32 13.52 -13.62
C THR A 35 8.76 13.29 -13.22
N THR A 36 9.54 14.35 -13.09
CA THR A 36 10.91 14.32 -12.57
C THR A 36 10.91 13.49 -11.30
N GLN A 37 11.48 12.26 -11.37
CA GLN A 37 11.61 11.41 -10.19
C GLN A 37 12.58 12.10 -9.23
N VAL A 38 12.03 12.66 -8.17
CA VAL A 38 12.83 13.20 -7.06
C VAL A 38 13.59 12.01 -6.46
N SER A 39 14.90 12.16 -6.26
CA SER A 39 15.70 11.07 -5.71
C SER A 39 15.27 10.75 -4.28
N ALA A 40 15.39 9.48 -3.87
CA ALA A 40 15.09 9.05 -2.50
C ALA A 40 15.82 9.87 -1.43
N ILE A 41 17.05 10.37 -1.74
CA ILE A 41 17.85 11.21 -0.85
C ILE A 41 17.25 12.63 -0.74
N GLU A 42 16.77 13.20 -1.82
CA GLU A 42 16.11 14.51 -1.82
C GLU A 42 14.80 14.45 -1.01
N LEU A 43 14.00 13.41 -1.18
CA LEU A 43 12.75 13.23 -0.44
C LEU A 43 12.98 13.08 1.05
N ALA A 44 13.94 12.24 1.47
CA ALA A 44 14.27 12.05 2.88
C ALA A 44 14.80 13.34 3.56
N ASN A 45 15.35 14.28 2.77
CA ASN A 45 15.83 15.58 3.25
C ASN A 45 14.82 16.72 3.06
N THR A 46 13.70 16.48 2.39
CA THR A 46 12.65 17.49 2.21
C THR A 46 11.78 17.55 3.47
N PRO A 47 11.66 18.72 4.13
CA PRO A 47 10.80 18.87 5.29
C PRO A 47 9.36 18.50 4.97
N LEU A 48 8.69 17.84 5.91
CA LEU A 48 7.26 17.54 5.78
C LEU A 48 6.45 18.83 5.87
N PRO A 49 5.43 19.00 5.02
CA PRO A 49 4.47 20.08 5.19
C PRO A 49 3.67 19.87 6.48
N GLU A 50 3.08 20.93 7.00
CA GLU A 50 2.07 20.79 8.07
C GLU A 50 0.85 20.05 7.51
N ARG A 51 0.39 19.02 8.21
CA ARG A 51 -0.89 18.39 7.88
C ARG A 51 -2.04 19.33 8.23
N SER A 52 -2.95 19.51 7.30
CA SER A 52 -4.14 20.35 7.54
C SER A 52 -5.18 19.63 8.40
N GLY A 53 -5.99 20.41 9.11
CA GLY A 53 -7.10 19.89 9.91
C GLY A 53 -6.71 19.53 11.36
N ALA A 54 -7.66 18.93 12.07
CA ALA A 54 -7.44 18.51 13.44
C ALA A 54 -6.57 17.24 13.50
N ARG A 55 -5.74 17.14 14.54
CA ARG A 55 -4.96 15.93 14.79
C ARG A 55 -5.90 14.74 15.01
N ILE A 56 -5.62 13.63 14.35
CA ILE A 56 -6.37 12.39 14.49
C ILE A 56 -6.18 11.86 15.91
N GLN A 57 -7.28 11.45 16.52
CA GLN A 57 -7.27 10.85 17.85
C GLN A 57 -6.87 9.36 17.73
N THR A 58 -6.13 8.87 18.71
CA THR A 58 -5.73 7.47 18.80
C THR A 58 -6.06 6.91 20.17
N THR A 59 -5.91 5.60 20.33
CA THR A 59 -6.04 4.95 21.66
C THR A 59 -4.89 5.34 22.60
N GLY A 60 -3.77 5.84 22.10
CA GLY A 60 -2.57 6.18 22.87
C GLY A 60 -1.94 4.97 23.59
N ARG A 61 -2.40 3.75 23.32
CA ARG A 61 -1.95 2.49 23.92
C ARG A 61 -2.19 1.33 22.95
N VAL A 62 -1.55 0.20 23.23
CA VAL A 62 -1.79 -1.05 22.45
C VAL A 62 -3.09 -1.72 22.93
N PRO A 63 -4.00 -2.12 22.03
CA PRO A 63 -3.92 -1.95 20.58
C PRO A 63 -3.88 -0.47 20.18
N HIS A 64 -2.95 -0.11 19.30
CA HIS A 64 -2.72 1.26 18.87
C HIS A 64 -3.44 1.51 17.54
N THR A 65 -4.58 2.19 17.60
CA THR A 65 -5.49 2.42 16.47
C THR A 65 -6.02 3.84 16.48
N GLN A 66 -6.46 4.32 15.34
CA GLN A 66 -7.21 5.58 15.23
C GLN A 66 -8.60 5.45 15.85
N VAL A 67 -9.16 6.55 16.30
CA VAL A 67 -10.47 6.63 16.94
C VAL A 67 -11.31 7.70 16.25
N GLY A 68 -12.52 7.33 15.82
CA GLY A 68 -13.46 8.27 15.20
C GLY A 68 -13.00 8.82 13.85
N PHE A 69 -12.18 8.07 13.13
CA PHE A 69 -11.77 8.37 11.76
C PHE A 69 -12.55 7.46 10.79
N ASP A 70 -13.20 8.08 9.82
CA ASP A 70 -13.88 7.38 8.74
C ASP A 70 -12.94 7.29 7.53
N PRO A 71 -12.47 6.09 7.17
CA PRO A 71 -11.51 5.92 6.07
C PRO A 71 -12.15 6.24 4.71
N VAL A 72 -11.36 6.81 3.82
CA VAL A 72 -11.74 7.01 2.41
C VAL A 72 -11.29 5.79 1.64
N ALA A 73 -12.24 4.95 1.22
CA ALA A 73 -11.96 3.64 0.64
C ALA A 73 -11.01 3.71 -0.58
N GLU A 74 -11.28 4.62 -1.50
CA GLU A 74 -10.50 4.79 -2.73
C GLU A 74 -9.04 5.21 -2.42
N ILE A 75 -8.84 6.04 -1.40
CA ILE A 75 -7.51 6.46 -0.95
C ILE A 75 -6.77 5.29 -0.29
N ASN A 76 -7.47 4.49 0.51
CA ASN A 76 -6.87 3.30 1.12
C ASN A 76 -6.48 2.25 0.09
N ASP A 77 -7.34 1.98 -0.87
CA ASP A 77 -7.07 1.02 -1.95
C ASP A 77 -5.84 1.45 -2.76
N GLU A 78 -5.71 2.75 -3.05
CA GLU A 78 -4.55 3.27 -3.77
C GLU A 78 -3.28 3.24 -2.88
N LEU A 79 -3.38 3.51 -1.57
CA LEU A 79 -2.26 3.34 -0.64
C LEU A 79 -1.74 1.89 -0.66
N PHE A 80 -2.63 0.90 -0.57
CA PHE A 80 -2.27 -0.51 -0.66
C PHE A 80 -1.53 -0.81 -1.96
N LYS A 81 -2.11 -0.43 -3.08
CA LYS A 81 -1.52 -0.64 -4.41
C LYS A 81 -0.13 -0.05 -4.50
N LEU A 82 0.04 1.23 -4.15
CA LEU A 82 1.31 1.93 -4.24
C LEU A 82 2.35 1.36 -3.26
N ALA A 83 1.97 1.09 -2.02
CA ALA A 83 2.89 0.56 -1.01
C ALA A 83 3.49 -0.79 -1.46
N PHE A 84 2.69 -1.70 -2.02
CA PHE A 84 3.16 -3.01 -2.49
C PHE A 84 3.88 -2.99 -3.85
N MET A 85 4.00 -1.84 -4.52
CA MET A 85 4.89 -1.66 -5.67
C MET A 85 6.38 -1.56 -5.27
N LEU A 86 6.71 -1.36 -3.99
CA LEU A 86 8.10 -1.33 -3.53
C LEU A 86 8.78 -2.68 -3.77
N PRO A 87 10.03 -2.69 -4.31
CA PRO A 87 10.66 -3.91 -4.77
C PRO A 87 10.90 -4.96 -3.68
N GLY A 88 10.40 -6.17 -3.88
CA GLY A 88 10.57 -7.29 -2.94
C GLY A 88 9.68 -7.20 -1.71
N LEU A 89 8.63 -6.39 -1.74
CA LEU A 89 7.55 -6.48 -0.75
C LEU A 89 6.58 -7.60 -1.09
N GLN A 90 6.07 -8.22 -0.06
CA GLN A 90 5.07 -9.28 -0.12
C GLN A 90 3.93 -8.94 0.83
N GLU A 91 2.72 -9.01 0.31
CA GLU A 91 1.52 -8.97 1.12
C GLU A 91 1.35 -10.32 1.84
N ARG A 92 1.29 -10.28 3.17
CA ARG A 92 1.06 -11.47 4.01
C ARG A 92 0.21 -11.09 5.22
N PRO A 93 -0.42 -12.06 5.90
CA PRO A 93 -1.03 -11.81 7.20
C PRO A 93 0.00 -11.19 8.16
N THR A 94 -0.44 -10.20 8.93
CA THR A 94 0.39 -9.63 10.01
C THR A 94 0.60 -10.62 11.13
N ILE A 95 1.77 -10.57 11.79
CA ILE A 95 2.09 -11.34 12.99
C ILE A 95 2.25 -10.47 14.24
N VAL A 96 2.14 -9.13 14.07
CA VAL A 96 2.36 -8.16 15.17
C VAL A 96 1.18 -7.20 15.38
N SER A 97 0.12 -7.30 14.56
CA SER A 97 -1.01 -6.38 14.61
C SER A 97 -2.35 -7.10 14.82
N LEU A 98 -3.44 -6.31 14.83
CA LEU A 98 -4.79 -6.80 14.98
C LEU A 98 -5.26 -7.62 13.75
N PRO A 99 -6.23 -8.53 13.94
CA PRO A 99 -6.91 -9.17 12.81
C PRO A 99 -7.49 -8.14 11.84
N GLY A 100 -7.31 -8.37 10.55
CA GLY A 100 -7.73 -7.45 9.48
C GLY A 100 -6.67 -6.46 9.04
N ALA A 101 -5.54 -6.35 9.74
CA ALA A 101 -4.38 -5.64 9.23
C ALA A 101 -3.59 -6.52 8.25
N THR A 102 -2.96 -5.87 7.27
CA THR A 102 -2.10 -6.52 6.28
C THR A 102 -0.64 -6.23 6.57
N GLY A 103 0.16 -7.29 6.71
CA GLY A 103 1.61 -7.19 6.94
C GLY A 103 2.37 -6.91 5.64
N MET A 104 3.32 -5.98 5.73
CA MET A 104 4.27 -5.65 4.66
C MET A 104 5.59 -6.40 4.92
N TRP A 105 5.77 -7.50 4.20
CA TRP A 105 6.88 -8.41 4.43
C TRP A 105 7.98 -8.22 3.39
N LEU A 106 9.22 -8.17 3.87
CA LEU A 106 10.39 -8.19 3.00
C LEU A 106 10.64 -9.62 2.52
N ALA A 107 10.75 -9.83 1.21
CA ALA A 107 11.14 -11.11 0.62
C ALA A 107 12.55 -11.55 1.12
N ASP A 108 12.83 -12.85 1.09
CA ASP A 108 14.04 -13.41 1.70
C ASP A 108 15.35 -12.90 1.05
N ASP A 109 15.31 -12.51 -0.22
CA ASP A 109 16.41 -11.94 -0.97
C ASP A 109 16.61 -10.42 -0.74
N VAL A 110 15.68 -9.75 -0.04
CA VAL A 110 15.83 -8.33 0.31
C VAL A 110 16.78 -8.18 1.49
N SER A 111 17.84 -7.42 1.33
CA SER A 111 18.76 -7.09 2.43
C SER A 111 18.05 -6.29 3.52
N VAL A 112 18.35 -6.57 4.78
CA VAL A 112 17.85 -5.83 5.95
C VAL A 112 19.07 -5.27 6.69
N VAL A 113 19.29 -3.96 6.60
CA VAL A 113 20.42 -3.27 7.22
C VAL A 113 20.10 -2.75 8.63
N LYS A 114 18.81 -2.65 8.97
CA LYS A 114 18.31 -2.23 10.29
C LYS A 114 17.37 -3.28 10.91
N PRO A 115 17.86 -4.50 11.17
CA PRO A 115 17.00 -5.56 11.70
C PRO A 115 16.42 -5.22 13.10
N ALA A 116 17.11 -4.42 13.89
CA ALA A 116 16.63 -3.98 15.20
C ALA A 116 15.40 -3.05 15.11
N ALA A 117 15.15 -2.41 13.97
CA ALA A 117 13.98 -1.56 13.77
C ALA A 117 12.70 -2.37 13.47
N ILE A 118 12.84 -3.64 13.11
CA ILE A 118 11.71 -4.54 12.82
C ILE A 118 11.22 -5.18 14.11
N VAL A 119 9.91 -5.12 14.36
CA VAL A 119 9.30 -5.68 15.57
C VAL A 119 9.38 -7.21 15.59
N SER A 120 9.12 -7.87 14.46
CA SER A 120 9.18 -9.34 14.36
C SER A 120 9.42 -9.83 12.93
N GLY A 121 10.24 -10.85 12.81
CA GLY A 121 10.49 -11.56 11.55
C GLY A 121 11.02 -10.64 10.44
N ARG A 122 10.34 -10.62 9.32
CA ARG A 122 10.61 -9.75 8.17
C ARG A 122 9.42 -8.84 7.85
N GLU A 123 8.44 -8.77 8.74
CA GLU A 123 7.35 -7.80 8.70
C GLU A 123 7.86 -6.45 9.18
N PHE A 124 8.26 -5.56 8.25
CA PHE A 124 8.81 -4.26 8.62
C PHE A 124 7.73 -3.23 8.94
N ALA A 125 6.52 -3.40 8.38
CA ALA A 125 5.38 -2.52 8.54
C ALA A 125 4.08 -3.31 8.40
N HIS A 126 2.96 -2.72 8.78
CA HIS A 126 1.63 -3.26 8.50
C HIS A 126 0.60 -2.13 8.36
N ILE A 127 -0.38 -2.35 7.50
CA ILE A 127 -1.48 -1.42 7.23
C ILE A 127 -2.74 -1.94 7.89
N HIS A 128 -3.42 -1.09 8.66
CA HIS A 128 -4.73 -1.39 9.24
C HIS A 128 -5.85 -1.22 8.20
N SER A 129 -7.03 -1.76 8.48
CA SER A 129 -8.19 -1.64 7.61
C SER A 129 -8.70 -0.21 7.42
N ASP A 130 -8.34 0.71 8.31
CA ASP A 130 -8.65 2.13 8.21
C ASP A 130 -7.59 2.95 7.44
N GLY A 131 -6.56 2.28 6.89
CA GLY A 131 -5.48 2.91 6.14
C GLY A 131 -4.37 3.53 7.00
N SER A 132 -4.51 3.53 8.33
CA SER A 132 -3.37 3.87 9.19
C SER A 132 -2.35 2.73 9.16
N LEU A 133 -1.10 3.03 9.45
CA LEU A 133 -0.06 1.99 9.40
C LEU A 133 1.03 2.22 10.46
N HIS A 134 1.66 1.13 10.89
CA HIS A 134 2.86 1.18 11.69
C HIS A 134 4.09 0.88 10.84
N ALA A 135 5.12 1.71 10.99
CA ALA A 135 6.38 1.56 10.27
C ALA A 135 7.55 2.17 11.05
N PRO A 136 8.77 1.65 10.93
CA PRO A 136 9.97 2.25 11.51
C PRO A 136 10.54 3.33 10.59
N LEU A 137 10.82 4.51 11.13
CA LEU A 137 11.52 5.60 10.47
C LEU A 137 12.82 5.94 11.21
N PRO A 138 13.74 6.72 10.61
CA PRO A 138 14.76 7.41 11.38
C PRO A 138 14.13 8.24 12.49
N LEU A 139 14.73 8.26 13.70
CA LEU A 139 14.16 8.96 14.85
C LEU A 139 13.83 10.44 14.54
N GLU A 140 14.75 11.13 13.88
CA GLU A 140 14.55 12.55 13.50
C GLU A 140 13.30 12.73 12.63
N ARG A 141 13.08 11.80 11.67
CA ARG A 141 11.90 11.82 10.79
C ARG A 141 10.63 11.47 11.55
N ALA A 142 10.69 10.55 12.51
CA ALA A 142 9.57 10.21 13.38
C ALA A 142 9.13 11.41 14.25
N LEU A 143 10.09 12.17 14.77
CA LEU A 143 9.82 13.39 15.57
C LEU A 143 9.24 14.52 14.69
N GLU A 144 9.77 14.71 13.49
CA GLU A 144 9.23 15.68 12.53
C GLU A 144 7.78 15.32 12.14
N LEU A 145 7.54 14.06 11.79
CA LEU A 145 6.22 13.53 11.46
C LEU A 145 5.19 13.83 12.57
N GLU A 146 5.58 13.58 13.82
CA GLU A 146 4.71 13.86 14.97
C GLU A 146 4.46 15.35 15.14
N GLN A 147 5.49 16.19 15.00
CA GLN A 147 5.36 17.63 15.05
C GLN A 147 4.45 18.16 13.95
N LYS A 148 4.57 17.62 12.73
CA LYS A 148 3.81 18.03 11.54
C LYS A 148 2.40 17.44 11.45
N GLY A 149 2.00 16.57 12.39
CA GLY A 149 0.65 16.02 12.47
C GLY A 149 0.35 14.87 11.54
N TRP A 150 1.38 14.23 10.95
CA TRP A 150 1.22 13.09 10.05
C TRP A 150 1.10 11.74 10.76
N GLY A 151 1.34 11.73 12.07
CA GLY A 151 1.28 10.53 12.88
C GLY A 151 1.77 10.78 14.30
N GLU A 152 2.11 9.71 14.98
CA GLU A 152 2.68 9.76 16.33
C GLU A 152 3.62 8.58 16.57
N ARG A 153 4.52 8.71 17.54
CA ARG A 153 5.38 7.61 17.94
C ARG A 153 4.55 6.49 18.58
N HIS A 154 4.87 5.26 18.21
CA HIS A 154 4.20 4.09 18.76
C HIS A 154 4.41 3.98 20.27
N PRO A 155 3.42 3.53 21.09
CA PRO A 155 3.58 3.36 22.54
C PRO A 155 4.71 2.42 22.96
N TRP A 156 5.27 1.64 22.03
CA TRP A 156 6.42 0.77 22.24
C TRP A 156 7.76 1.36 21.75
N ALA A 157 7.76 2.53 21.17
CA ALA A 157 8.96 3.11 20.56
C ALA A 157 10.18 3.14 21.48
N ASP A 158 9.99 3.30 22.79
CA ASP A 158 11.08 3.36 23.76
C ASP A 158 11.31 2.02 24.50
N ARG A 159 10.68 0.92 24.08
CA ARG A 159 10.81 -0.37 24.79
C ARG A 159 12.06 -1.14 24.43
N ASN A 160 12.50 -1.05 23.17
CA ASN A 160 13.67 -1.77 22.69
C ASN A 160 14.56 -0.83 21.88
N GLN A 161 15.85 -1.09 21.95
CA GLN A 161 16.82 -0.40 21.11
C GLN A 161 16.53 -0.66 19.64
N GLY A 162 16.45 0.39 18.83
CA GLY A 162 16.13 0.35 17.42
C GLY A 162 14.66 0.64 17.11
N TRP A 163 13.78 0.71 18.12
CA TRP A 163 12.36 1.03 17.94
C TRP A 163 12.05 2.52 18.14
N GLU A 164 13.04 3.34 18.43
CA GLU A 164 12.84 4.76 18.76
C GLU A 164 12.09 5.54 17.67
N GLY A 165 12.21 5.09 16.43
CA GLY A 165 11.51 5.64 15.26
C GLY A 165 10.26 4.86 14.85
N LEU A 166 9.77 3.90 15.66
CA LEU A 166 8.52 3.20 15.36
C LEU A 166 7.35 4.17 15.52
N VAL A 167 6.57 4.33 14.47
CA VAL A 167 5.45 5.29 14.39
C VAL A 167 4.15 4.64 13.97
N MET A 168 3.04 5.32 14.27
CA MET A 168 1.80 5.22 13.51
C MET A 168 1.74 6.39 12.54
N LEU A 169 1.61 6.10 11.25
CA LEU A 169 1.20 7.06 10.23
C LEU A 169 -0.33 7.11 10.19
N TYR A 170 -0.89 8.31 10.22
CA TYR A 170 -2.34 8.47 10.14
C TYR A 170 -2.84 8.23 8.71
N SER A 171 -4.07 7.72 8.59
CA SER A 171 -4.71 7.51 7.30
C SER A 171 -4.82 8.79 6.49
N ALA A 172 -4.64 8.69 5.19
CA ALA A 172 -4.86 9.81 4.26
C ALA A 172 -6.36 10.00 4.00
N SER A 173 -6.76 11.26 3.84
CA SER A 173 -8.14 11.66 3.52
C SER A 173 -8.30 12.12 2.06
N ASN A 174 -7.20 12.31 1.34
CA ASN A 174 -7.16 12.79 -0.03
C ASN A 174 -5.84 12.43 -0.72
N GLU A 175 -5.74 12.70 -2.02
CA GLU A 175 -4.57 12.35 -2.83
C GLU A 175 -3.28 13.07 -2.40
N ASP A 176 -3.35 14.29 -1.91
CA ASP A 176 -2.14 15.01 -1.48
C ASP A 176 -1.59 14.43 -0.17
N GLU A 177 -2.48 14.03 0.76
CA GLU A 177 -2.08 13.29 1.95
C GLU A 177 -1.56 11.89 1.60
N LEU A 178 -2.17 11.21 0.63
CA LEU A 178 -1.71 9.92 0.13
C LEU A 178 -0.27 9.98 -0.38
N LYS A 179 0.10 11.00 -1.15
CA LYS A 179 1.48 11.19 -1.64
C LYS A 179 2.48 11.25 -0.49
N ILE A 180 2.14 11.96 0.59
CA ILE A 180 3.00 12.04 1.78
C ILE A 180 3.09 10.67 2.49
N LEU A 181 1.99 9.95 2.60
CA LEU A 181 2.03 8.60 3.20
C LEU A 181 2.89 7.63 2.38
N VAL A 182 2.73 7.61 1.07
CA VAL A 182 3.55 6.78 0.16
C VAL A 182 5.02 7.15 0.26
N GLN A 183 5.33 8.44 0.36
CA GLN A 183 6.70 8.91 0.62
C GLN A 183 7.23 8.33 1.94
N LEU A 184 6.49 8.47 3.05
CA LEU A 184 6.92 8.01 4.37
C LEU A 184 7.06 6.48 4.45
N VAL A 185 6.19 5.73 3.80
CA VAL A 185 6.31 4.27 3.65
C VAL A 185 7.58 3.90 2.88
N THR A 186 7.88 4.63 1.81
CA THR A 186 9.10 4.43 1.03
C THR A 186 10.36 4.78 1.83
N GLU A 187 10.34 5.85 2.61
CA GLU A 187 11.43 6.21 3.51
C GLU A 187 11.66 5.14 4.58
N SER A 188 10.59 4.58 5.14
CA SER A 188 10.66 3.46 6.08
C SER A 188 11.28 2.21 5.43
N TYR A 189 10.82 1.86 4.24
CA TYR A 189 11.41 0.77 3.46
C TYR A 189 12.90 0.99 3.19
N ASN A 190 13.29 2.18 2.75
CA ASN A 190 14.69 2.54 2.51
C ASN A 190 15.53 2.50 3.79
N HIS A 191 14.98 2.99 4.91
CA HIS A 191 15.63 2.95 6.22
C HIS A 191 15.97 1.52 6.64
N VAL A 192 15.04 0.59 6.49
CA VAL A 192 15.21 -0.80 6.93
C VAL A 192 16.11 -1.58 5.99
N THR A 193 15.97 -1.36 4.67
CA THR A 193 16.65 -2.15 3.65
C THR A 193 17.99 -1.58 3.19
N GLY A 194 18.25 -0.31 3.45
CA GLY A 194 19.41 0.43 2.92
C GLY A 194 19.30 0.73 1.42
N ARG A 195 18.13 0.53 0.83
CA ARG A 195 17.87 0.86 -0.57
C ARG A 195 17.59 2.36 -0.74
N SER A 196 17.49 2.78 -1.99
CA SER A 196 17.16 4.15 -2.40
C SER A 196 15.99 4.11 -3.40
N ALA A 197 14.92 3.41 -3.05
CA ALA A 197 13.72 3.38 -3.87
C ALA A 197 13.07 4.77 -3.88
N ALA A 198 12.55 5.18 -5.05
CA ALA A 198 11.68 6.34 -5.15
C ALA A 198 10.24 5.95 -4.77
N PRO A 199 9.43 6.88 -4.24
CA PRO A 199 8.02 6.63 -4.01
C PRO A 199 7.32 6.19 -5.30
N PRO A 200 6.55 5.11 -5.26
CA PRO A 200 5.70 4.73 -6.38
C PRO A 200 4.67 5.82 -6.67
N ASN A 201 4.39 6.04 -7.94
CA ASN A 201 3.36 6.95 -8.42
C ASN A 201 2.63 6.33 -9.62
N CYS A 202 1.44 6.73 -9.84
CA CYS A 202 0.68 6.49 -11.06
C CYS A 202 0.32 7.79 -11.74
#